data_652494c7cbdac2583213ad272ebe8284
#
_entry.id   652494c7cbdac2583213ad272ebe8284
#
_cell.length_a   1.000
_cell.length_b   1.000
_cell.length_c   1.000
_cell.angle_alpha   90.00
_cell.angle_beta   90.00
_cell.angle_gamma   90.00
#
_symmetry.space_group_name_H-M   'P 1'
#
loop_
_entity.id
_entity.type
_entity.pdbx_description
1 polymer ?
#
loop_
_entity_poly.entity_id
_entity_poly.type
_entity_poly.pdbx_seq_one_letter_code
_entity_poly.pdbx_strand_id
1 'polypeptide(L)'
;AVIRVYNRWGRRDNIYKARIKILVKAEGQRYFDEVEAEYQDILVKDGGLHTIPQAEFERVAACFAAPALNLPTSTSEWVAQAEADVAIEAAKTPAFARWLAQNVKPHQNPALRAVTLSFKRLGQAPGDATADQLDAAAALVAKFSAGEARVTHSQNLVLPWVRLDQLHALWLEAKALGLAQPNIGLLTDMIACPGGDYCALANARSLPLAAAITERYQDLDELNDLGHIDFHISGCINS
;
A
#
# COMPACT_ATOMS: atom_id res chain seq x y z
N ALA A 1 7.40 1.29 -28.28
CA ALA A 1 8.85 1.15 -28.47
C ALA A 1 9.38 -0.07 -27.70
N VAL A 2 9.38 -0.08 -26.36
CA VAL A 2 9.98 -1.14 -25.51
C VAL A 2 9.64 -2.56 -25.98
N ILE A 3 8.34 -2.87 -26.15
CA ILE A 3 7.88 -4.20 -26.55
C ILE A 3 8.32 -4.54 -27.99
N ARG A 4 8.37 -3.57 -28.90
CA ARG A 4 8.81 -3.81 -30.28
C ARG A 4 10.30 -4.17 -30.34
N VAL A 5 11.15 -3.45 -29.60
CA VAL A 5 12.59 -3.77 -29.49
C VAL A 5 12.81 -5.13 -28.83
N TYR A 6 12.09 -5.40 -27.73
CA TYR A 6 12.14 -6.71 -27.09
C TYR A 6 11.71 -7.85 -28.04
N ASN A 7 10.69 -7.62 -28.87
CA ASN A 7 10.26 -8.62 -29.84
C ASN A 7 11.32 -8.95 -30.89
N ARG A 8 12.17 -7.99 -31.25
CA ARG A 8 13.29 -8.18 -32.20
C ARG A 8 14.49 -8.90 -31.57
N TRP A 9 14.81 -8.58 -30.31
CA TRP A 9 16.08 -8.99 -29.69
C TRP A 9 15.94 -9.96 -28.51
N GLY A 10 14.74 -10.17 -28.03
CA GLY A 10 14.49 -11.03 -26.86
C GLY A 10 14.79 -12.50 -27.13
N ARG A 11 15.41 -13.15 -26.13
CA ARG A 11 15.81 -14.57 -26.17
C ARG A 11 14.59 -15.49 -25.98
N ARG A 12 13.72 -15.54 -26.98
CA ARG A 12 12.49 -16.35 -26.95
C ARG A 12 12.74 -17.85 -27.17
N ASP A 13 13.93 -18.22 -27.58
CA ASP A 13 14.43 -19.57 -27.67
C ASP A 13 14.61 -20.27 -26.32
N ASN A 14 14.65 -19.48 -25.24
CA ASN A 14 14.87 -19.99 -23.88
C ASN A 14 13.92 -19.30 -22.87
N ILE A 15 12.97 -20.06 -22.33
CA ILE A 15 11.94 -19.56 -21.40
C ILE A 15 12.51 -18.85 -20.17
N TYR A 16 13.66 -19.30 -19.65
CA TYR A 16 14.33 -18.69 -18.50
C TYR A 16 15.03 -17.37 -18.83
N LYS A 17 15.32 -17.15 -20.11
CA LYS A 17 15.98 -15.93 -20.63
C LYS A 17 15.01 -14.99 -21.35
N ALA A 18 13.76 -15.37 -21.51
CA ALA A 18 12.73 -14.61 -22.20
C ALA A 18 12.13 -13.49 -21.34
N ARG A 19 12.99 -12.59 -20.82
CA ARG A 19 12.59 -11.44 -19.99
C ARG A 19 13.33 -10.18 -20.40
N ILE A 20 12.63 -9.04 -20.37
CA ILE A 20 13.20 -7.72 -20.71
C ILE A 20 14.44 -7.43 -19.85
N LYS A 21 14.39 -7.67 -18.54
CA LYS A 21 15.54 -7.42 -17.63
C LYS A 21 16.82 -8.16 -18.04
N ILE A 22 16.69 -9.36 -18.61
CA ILE A 22 17.84 -10.15 -19.06
C ILE A 22 18.42 -9.55 -20.34
N LEU A 23 17.55 -9.12 -21.26
CA LEU A 23 17.96 -8.42 -22.47
C LEU A 23 18.65 -7.09 -22.14
N VAL A 24 18.05 -6.29 -21.26
CA VAL A 24 18.65 -5.03 -20.81
C VAL A 24 20.03 -5.25 -20.19
N LYS A 25 20.18 -6.28 -19.35
CA LYS A 25 21.49 -6.61 -18.77
C LYS A 25 22.52 -7.03 -19.81
N ALA A 26 22.10 -7.72 -20.88
CA ALA A 26 23.00 -8.18 -21.94
C ALA A 26 23.42 -7.07 -22.91
N GLU A 27 22.48 -6.22 -23.31
CA GLU A 27 22.68 -5.19 -24.34
C GLU A 27 23.06 -3.81 -23.74
N GLY A 28 22.78 -3.58 -22.48
CA GLY A 28 23.11 -2.32 -21.79
C GLY A 28 22.53 -1.09 -22.49
N GLN A 29 23.35 -0.07 -22.67
CA GLN A 29 22.94 1.21 -23.27
C GLN A 29 22.37 1.05 -24.69
N ARG A 30 22.89 0.10 -25.48
CA ARG A 30 22.39 -0.20 -26.83
C ARG A 30 20.89 -0.49 -26.86
N TYR A 31 20.36 -1.19 -25.82
CA TYR A 31 18.92 -1.45 -25.73
C TYR A 31 18.12 -0.16 -25.56
N PHE A 32 18.59 0.77 -24.73
CA PHE A 32 17.92 2.06 -24.50
C PHE A 32 17.96 2.95 -25.72
N ASP A 33 19.10 3.01 -26.40
CA ASP A 33 19.27 3.81 -27.63
C ASP A 33 18.31 3.32 -28.73
N GLU A 34 18.15 2.01 -28.85
CA GLU A 34 17.23 1.41 -29.84
C GLU A 34 15.75 1.62 -29.44
N VAL A 35 15.42 1.59 -28.15
CA VAL A 35 14.08 1.92 -27.68
C VAL A 35 13.74 3.37 -27.95
N GLU A 36 14.68 4.30 -27.75
CA GLU A 36 14.50 5.70 -28.06
C GLU A 36 14.33 5.93 -29.58
N ALA A 37 15.17 5.31 -30.41
CA ALA A 37 15.06 5.39 -31.86
C ALA A 37 13.70 4.88 -32.37
N GLU A 38 13.25 3.71 -31.86
CA GLU A 38 11.92 3.15 -32.17
C GLU A 38 10.79 4.06 -31.69
N TYR A 39 10.97 4.75 -30.55
CA TYR A 39 9.96 5.68 -30.04
C TYR A 39 9.83 6.91 -30.94
N GLN A 40 10.96 7.51 -31.35
CA GLN A 40 10.98 8.62 -32.28
C GLN A 40 10.36 8.27 -33.64
N ASP A 41 10.66 7.07 -34.17
CA ASP A 41 10.07 6.55 -35.41
C ASP A 41 8.52 6.39 -35.29
N ILE A 42 8.04 5.91 -34.15
CA ILE A 42 6.60 5.82 -33.85
C ILE A 42 5.97 7.23 -33.82
N LEU A 43 6.60 8.18 -33.13
CA LEU A 43 6.09 9.57 -33.07
C LEU A 43 5.95 10.19 -34.46
N VAL A 44 6.95 9.98 -35.33
CA VAL A 44 6.90 10.48 -36.71
C VAL A 44 5.78 9.82 -37.51
N LYS A 45 5.61 8.49 -37.38
CA LYS A 45 4.59 7.74 -38.15
C LYS A 45 3.17 8.01 -37.70
N ASP A 46 2.96 8.19 -36.41
CA ASP A 46 1.63 8.34 -35.80
C ASP A 46 1.25 9.81 -35.56
N GLY A 47 2.08 10.76 -36.03
CA GLY A 47 1.81 12.21 -35.92
C GLY A 47 1.92 12.77 -34.51
N GLY A 48 2.64 12.09 -33.60
CA GLY A 48 2.95 12.61 -32.26
C GLY A 48 1.83 12.47 -31.23
N LEU A 49 0.79 11.67 -31.50
CA LEU A 49 -0.40 11.53 -30.65
C LEU A 49 -0.25 10.52 -29.48
N HIS A 50 0.93 10.42 -28.87
CA HIS A 50 1.17 9.50 -27.74
C HIS A 50 1.08 10.17 -26.37
N THR A 51 0.48 11.34 -26.30
CA THR A 51 0.11 12.02 -25.05
C THR A 51 -1.35 11.73 -24.70
N ILE A 52 -1.66 11.68 -23.42
CA ILE A 52 -3.05 11.53 -22.97
C ILE A 52 -3.79 12.82 -23.33
N PRO A 53 -4.88 12.77 -24.14
CA PRO A 53 -5.68 13.97 -24.44
C PRO A 53 -6.25 14.58 -23.15
N GLN A 54 -6.36 15.91 -23.12
CA GLN A 54 -6.88 16.62 -21.95
C GLN A 54 -8.28 16.11 -21.51
N ALA A 55 -9.16 15.84 -22.47
CA ALA A 55 -10.50 15.31 -22.19
C ALA A 55 -10.45 13.93 -21.51
N GLU A 56 -9.51 13.05 -21.88
CA GLU A 56 -9.32 11.76 -21.23
C GLU A 56 -8.73 11.91 -19.83
N PHE A 57 -7.78 12.82 -19.64
CA PHE A 57 -7.27 13.17 -18.33
C PHE A 57 -8.39 13.65 -17.40
N GLU A 58 -9.23 14.57 -17.86
CA GLU A 58 -10.35 15.10 -17.08
C GLU A 58 -11.39 14.02 -16.77
N ARG A 59 -11.71 13.15 -17.74
CA ARG A 59 -12.60 12.01 -17.53
C ARG A 59 -12.10 11.07 -16.43
N VAL A 60 -10.81 10.74 -16.45
CA VAL A 60 -10.21 9.88 -15.43
C VAL A 60 -10.12 10.61 -14.09
N ALA A 61 -9.69 11.88 -14.08
CA ALA A 61 -9.58 12.69 -12.87
C ALA A 61 -10.94 12.81 -12.14
N ALA A 62 -12.05 12.90 -12.86
CA ALA A 62 -13.38 12.94 -12.28
C ALA A 62 -13.72 11.68 -11.46
N CYS A 63 -13.15 10.52 -11.80
CA CYS A 63 -13.32 9.27 -11.05
C CYS A 63 -12.64 9.31 -9.66
N PHE A 64 -11.72 10.25 -9.45
CA PHE A 64 -10.95 10.43 -8.21
C PHE A 64 -11.30 11.73 -7.48
N ALA A 65 -12.43 12.33 -7.80
CA ALA A 65 -12.92 13.49 -7.05
C ALA A 65 -13.13 13.14 -5.58
N ALA A 66 -12.73 14.04 -4.68
CA ALA A 66 -12.96 13.85 -3.26
C ALA A 66 -14.47 13.72 -2.97
N PRO A 67 -14.87 12.81 -2.08
CA PRO A 67 -16.27 12.66 -1.70
C PRO A 67 -16.78 13.94 -1.01
N ALA A 68 -18.10 14.16 -1.08
CA ALA A 68 -18.74 15.22 -0.32
C ALA A 68 -18.67 14.86 1.17
N LEU A 69 -17.73 15.48 1.89
CA LEU A 69 -17.53 15.27 3.31
C LEU A 69 -18.31 16.33 4.09
N ASN A 70 -19.11 15.89 5.04
CA ASN A 70 -19.72 16.77 6.01
C ASN A 70 -18.67 17.16 7.08
N LEU A 71 -17.71 18.00 6.68
CA LEU A 71 -16.71 18.52 7.59
C LEU A 71 -17.32 19.68 8.39
N PRO A 72 -17.08 19.77 9.70
CA PRO A 72 -17.29 21.03 10.40
C PRO A 72 -16.49 22.10 9.68
N THR A 73 -16.99 23.34 9.71
CA THR A 73 -16.26 24.46 9.12
C THR A 73 -14.82 24.38 9.61
N SER A 74 -13.92 23.94 8.75
CA SER A 74 -12.52 23.62 9.13
C SER A 74 -11.74 24.94 9.30
N THR A 75 -12.09 25.68 10.36
CA THR A 75 -11.27 26.79 10.81
C THR A 75 -9.97 26.24 11.40
N SER A 76 -8.89 27.00 11.29
CA SER A 76 -7.62 26.67 11.95
C SER A 76 -7.78 26.38 13.44
N GLU A 77 -8.74 27.06 14.08
CA GLU A 77 -9.10 26.87 15.48
C GLU A 77 -9.68 25.48 15.77
N TRP A 78 -10.61 25.00 14.92
CA TRP A 78 -11.17 23.66 15.07
C TRP A 78 -10.10 22.59 14.91
N VAL A 79 -9.20 22.73 13.92
CA VAL A 79 -8.11 21.78 13.71
C VAL A 79 -7.18 21.75 14.92
N ALA A 80 -6.79 22.91 15.43
CA ALA A 80 -5.92 23.01 16.60
C ALA A 80 -6.57 22.38 17.86
N GLN A 81 -7.88 22.59 18.06
CA GLN A 81 -8.59 21.95 19.17
C GLN A 81 -8.65 20.43 19.01
N ALA A 82 -8.98 19.93 17.82
CA ALA A 82 -9.04 18.50 17.54
C ALA A 82 -7.66 17.82 17.69
N GLU A 83 -6.58 18.47 17.28
CA GLU A 83 -5.21 17.99 17.52
C GLU A 83 -4.87 17.94 19.01
N ALA A 84 -5.28 18.95 19.78
CA ALA A 84 -5.09 18.96 21.23
C ALA A 84 -5.87 17.82 21.92
N ASP A 85 -7.12 17.59 21.51
CA ASP A 85 -7.92 16.50 22.04
C ASP A 85 -7.32 15.12 21.73
N VAL A 86 -6.85 14.90 20.51
CA VAL A 86 -6.13 13.67 20.11
C VAL A 86 -4.85 13.50 20.93
N ALA A 87 -4.09 14.57 21.16
CA ALA A 87 -2.86 14.51 21.97
C ALA A 87 -3.17 14.17 23.45
N ILE A 88 -4.25 14.69 24.01
CA ILE A 88 -4.70 14.36 25.36
C ILE A 88 -5.04 12.88 25.48
N GLU A 89 -5.78 12.32 24.52
CA GLU A 89 -6.12 10.89 24.53
C GLU A 89 -4.89 10.00 24.29
N ALA A 90 -3.96 10.44 23.46
CA ALA A 90 -2.69 9.74 23.23
C ALA A 90 -1.82 9.71 24.51
N ALA A 91 -1.77 10.81 25.26
CA ALA A 91 -1.04 10.88 26.52
C ALA A 91 -1.60 9.94 27.61
N LYS A 92 -2.93 9.72 27.61
CA LYS A 92 -3.60 8.78 28.52
C LYS A 92 -3.45 7.31 28.09
N THR A 93 -3.25 7.06 26.79
CA THR A 93 -3.33 5.72 26.21
C THR A 93 -2.11 5.43 25.33
N PRO A 94 -1.01 4.87 25.87
CA PRO A 94 0.22 4.59 25.10
C PRO A 94 -0.01 3.74 23.85
N ALA A 95 -0.95 2.78 23.88
CA ALA A 95 -1.30 1.98 22.73
C ALA A 95 -1.93 2.79 21.58
N PHE A 96 -2.74 3.81 21.91
CA PHE A 96 -3.28 4.74 20.94
C PHE A 96 -2.18 5.65 20.35
N ALA A 97 -1.27 6.14 21.20
CA ALA A 97 -0.14 6.94 20.76
C ALA A 97 0.74 6.19 19.74
N ARG A 98 1.05 4.91 20.02
CA ARG A 98 1.80 4.05 19.07
C ARG A 98 1.06 3.86 17.75
N TRP A 99 -0.23 3.60 17.82
CA TRP A 99 -1.05 3.46 16.61
C TRP A 99 -1.11 4.75 15.79
N LEU A 100 -1.24 5.92 16.42
CA LEU A 100 -1.18 7.21 15.73
C LEU A 100 0.15 7.38 14.98
N ALA A 101 1.27 7.04 15.62
CA ALA A 101 2.59 7.19 15.02
C ALA A 101 2.78 6.31 13.77
N GLN A 102 2.29 5.08 13.79
CA GLN A 102 2.50 4.11 12.72
C GLN A 102 1.41 4.15 11.64
N ASN A 103 0.15 4.14 12.05
CA ASN A 103 -0.99 3.88 11.17
C ASN A 103 -1.63 5.14 10.59
N VAL A 104 -1.34 6.33 11.13
CA VAL A 104 -1.99 7.59 10.74
C VAL A 104 -1.00 8.48 9.99
N LYS A 105 -1.40 8.95 8.81
CA LYS A 105 -0.59 9.84 7.98
C LYS A 105 -1.31 11.17 7.75
N PRO A 106 -0.55 12.27 7.58
CA PRO A 106 -1.13 13.57 7.23
C PRO A 106 -1.94 13.49 5.94
N HIS A 107 -2.94 14.34 5.83
CA HIS A 107 -3.73 14.55 4.64
C HIS A 107 -3.56 15.99 4.12
N GLN A 108 -3.80 16.24 2.81
CA GLN A 108 -3.75 17.60 2.24
C GLN A 108 -4.75 18.56 2.92
N ASN A 109 -5.94 18.05 3.28
CA ASN A 109 -6.87 18.78 4.13
C ASN A 109 -6.49 18.52 5.60
N PRO A 110 -6.12 19.56 6.39
CA PRO A 110 -5.67 19.39 7.78
C PRO A 110 -6.74 18.84 8.72
N ALA A 111 -8.04 18.92 8.37
CA ALA A 111 -9.14 18.32 9.13
C ALA A 111 -9.23 16.81 8.98
N LEU A 112 -8.45 16.22 8.07
CA LEU A 112 -8.47 14.80 7.73
C LEU A 112 -7.14 14.11 8.02
N ARG A 113 -7.19 12.78 8.08
CA ARG A 113 -6.03 11.90 8.14
C ARG A 113 -6.27 10.68 7.23
N ALA A 114 -5.19 10.16 6.65
CA ALA A 114 -5.21 8.86 6.01
C ALA A 114 -4.82 7.81 7.07
N VAL A 115 -5.69 6.82 7.28
CA VAL A 115 -5.51 5.79 8.31
C VAL A 115 -5.37 4.43 7.67
N THR A 116 -4.32 3.69 8.04
CA THR A 116 -4.10 2.32 7.54
C THR A 116 -4.61 1.30 8.57
N LEU A 117 -5.52 0.44 8.14
CA LEU A 117 -5.91 -0.77 8.87
C LEU A 117 -4.91 -1.87 8.53
N SER A 118 -4.31 -2.47 9.55
CA SER A 118 -3.33 -3.54 9.39
C SER A 118 -4.00 -4.90 9.29
N PHE A 119 -3.69 -5.64 8.22
CA PHE A 119 -4.05 -7.06 8.05
C PHE A 119 -2.86 -7.98 8.34
N LYS A 120 -1.98 -7.57 9.27
CA LYS A 120 -0.77 -8.27 9.67
C LYS A 120 -0.82 -8.60 11.16
N ARG A 121 -1.44 -9.72 11.49
CA ARG A 121 -1.56 -10.16 12.89
C ARG A 121 -1.06 -11.58 13.10
N LEU A 122 -0.71 -11.88 14.33
CA LEU A 122 -0.29 -13.22 14.73
C LEU A 122 -1.36 -14.28 14.41
N GLY A 123 -0.92 -15.43 13.90
CA GLY A 123 -1.78 -16.55 13.55
C GLY A 123 -2.53 -16.44 12.23
N GLN A 124 -2.23 -15.39 11.44
CA GLN A 124 -2.81 -15.19 10.12
C GLN A 124 -1.69 -14.90 9.10
N ALA A 125 -1.84 -15.39 7.87
CA ALA A 125 -0.90 -15.05 6.80
C ALA A 125 -0.94 -13.55 6.53
N PRO A 126 0.21 -12.90 6.26
CA PRO A 126 0.25 -11.47 6.04
C PRO A 126 -0.65 -11.03 4.88
N GLY A 127 -1.58 -10.12 5.17
CA GLY A 127 -2.52 -9.59 4.20
C GLY A 127 -3.77 -10.44 3.95
N ASP A 128 -3.86 -11.62 4.54
CA ASP A 128 -5.09 -12.41 4.45
C ASP A 128 -6.21 -11.79 5.30
N ALA A 129 -7.44 -11.94 4.84
CA ALA A 129 -8.63 -11.51 5.54
C ALA A 129 -9.75 -12.53 5.40
N THR A 130 -10.48 -12.76 6.48
CA THR A 130 -11.74 -13.51 6.40
C THR A 130 -12.87 -12.65 5.87
N ALA A 131 -13.97 -13.27 5.40
CA ALA A 131 -15.16 -12.52 4.97
C ALA A 131 -15.67 -11.61 6.10
N ASP A 132 -15.78 -12.11 7.32
CA ASP A 132 -16.23 -11.34 8.49
C ASP A 132 -15.32 -10.13 8.79
N GLN A 133 -14.01 -10.27 8.58
CA GLN A 133 -13.08 -9.14 8.74
C GLN A 133 -13.26 -8.09 7.65
N LEU A 134 -13.54 -8.50 6.41
CA LEU A 134 -13.82 -7.58 5.31
C LEU A 134 -15.14 -6.85 5.53
N ASP A 135 -16.18 -7.54 6.00
CA ASP A 135 -17.46 -6.93 6.35
C ASP A 135 -17.31 -5.94 7.51
N ALA A 136 -16.55 -6.30 8.54
CA ALA A 136 -16.24 -5.40 9.64
C ALA A 136 -15.43 -4.17 9.17
N ALA A 137 -14.42 -4.37 8.31
CA ALA A 137 -13.69 -3.26 7.71
C ALA A 137 -14.58 -2.36 6.86
N ALA A 138 -15.52 -2.94 6.08
CA ALA A 138 -16.49 -2.17 5.29
C ALA A 138 -17.39 -1.30 6.18
N ALA A 139 -17.81 -1.81 7.34
CA ALA A 139 -18.57 -1.03 8.32
C ALA A 139 -17.76 0.16 8.87
N LEU A 140 -16.47 -0.04 9.21
CA LEU A 140 -15.57 1.06 9.61
C LEU A 140 -15.41 2.10 8.48
N VAL A 141 -15.22 1.64 7.25
CA VAL A 141 -15.07 2.47 6.06
C VAL A 141 -16.31 3.33 5.83
N ALA A 142 -17.51 2.74 5.91
CA ALA A 142 -18.77 3.46 5.78
C ALA A 142 -18.94 4.54 6.87
N LYS A 143 -18.54 4.23 8.09
CA LYS A 143 -18.69 5.12 9.26
C LYS A 143 -17.66 6.25 9.29
N PHE A 144 -16.40 5.97 8.98
CA PHE A 144 -15.27 6.86 9.25
C PHE A 144 -14.58 7.43 8.01
N SER A 145 -14.83 6.88 6.80
CA SER A 145 -14.09 7.26 5.60
C SER A 145 -14.97 7.46 4.36
N ALA A 146 -16.16 8.04 4.55
CA ALA A 146 -17.12 8.35 3.47
C ALA A 146 -17.43 7.15 2.54
N GLY A 147 -17.35 5.93 3.05
CA GLY A 147 -17.57 4.71 2.26
C GLY A 147 -16.42 4.32 1.33
N GLU A 148 -15.25 4.96 1.44
CA GLU A 148 -14.10 4.67 0.58
C GLU A 148 -12.93 4.07 1.38
N ALA A 149 -12.39 2.95 0.87
CA ALA A 149 -11.09 2.41 1.28
C ALA A 149 -10.26 2.06 0.05
N ARG A 150 -8.93 2.06 0.20
CA ARG A 150 -7.98 1.73 -0.86
C ARG A 150 -7.08 0.60 -0.44
N VAL A 151 -6.96 -0.43 -1.27
CA VAL A 151 -5.98 -1.51 -1.09
C VAL A 151 -4.58 -0.94 -1.32
N THR A 152 -3.64 -1.27 -0.43
CA THR A 152 -2.24 -0.88 -0.57
C THR A 152 -1.41 -2.00 -1.21
N HIS A 153 -0.27 -1.62 -1.80
CA HIS A 153 0.72 -2.59 -2.29
C HIS A 153 1.34 -3.43 -1.15
N SER A 154 1.27 -2.94 0.08
CA SER A 154 1.71 -3.64 1.29
C SER A 154 0.63 -4.54 1.91
N GLN A 155 -0.42 -4.91 1.15
CA GLN A 155 -1.49 -5.83 1.60
C GLN A 155 -2.24 -5.34 2.85
N ASN A 156 -2.56 -4.04 2.91
CA ASN A 156 -3.38 -3.40 3.94
C ASN A 156 -4.50 -2.57 3.30
N LEU A 157 -5.38 -1.98 4.10
CA LEU A 157 -6.40 -1.03 3.65
C LEU A 157 -6.13 0.37 4.19
N VAL A 158 -6.16 1.39 3.32
CA VAL A 158 -6.15 2.80 3.73
C VAL A 158 -7.56 3.35 3.69
N LEU A 159 -7.95 4.03 4.77
CA LEU A 159 -9.11 4.88 4.90
C LEU A 159 -8.65 6.31 4.63
N PRO A 160 -8.89 6.89 3.44
CA PRO A 160 -8.28 8.17 3.07
C PRO A 160 -8.94 9.39 3.72
N TRP A 161 -10.19 9.27 4.21
CA TRP A 161 -11.03 10.40 4.55
C TRP A 161 -11.42 10.47 6.04
N VAL A 162 -10.54 10.00 6.94
CA VAL A 162 -10.86 9.97 8.38
C VAL A 162 -10.74 11.37 8.99
N ARG A 163 -11.79 11.82 9.64
CA ARG A 163 -11.79 13.10 10.36
C ARG A 163 -10.87 13.04 11.57
N LEU A 164 -10.15 14.12 11.80
CA LEU A 164 -9.17 14.23 12.88
C LEU A 164 -9.79 13.95 14.26
N ASP A 165 -10.99 14.49 14.53
CA ASP A 165 -11.73 14.30 15.79
C ASP A 165 -12.31 12.89 15.98
N GLN A 166 -12.26 12.04 14.96
CA GLN A 166 -12.77 10.66 15.01
C GLN A 166 -11.67 9.60 15.17
N LEU A 167 -10.40 9.97 15.20
CA LEU A 167 -9.28 9.03 15.25
C LEU A 167 -9.34 8.09 16.47
N HIS A 168 -9.68 8.59 17.65
CA HIS A 168 -9.77 7.76 18.85
C HIS A 168 -10.95 6.77 18.78
N ALA A 169 -12.10 7.21 18.29
CA ALA A 169 -13.26 6.33 18.10
C ALA A 169 -12.98 5.24 17.07
N LEU A 170 -12.37 5.60 15.92
CA LEU A 170 -11.94 4.62 14.92
C LEU A 170 -10.94 3.60 15.50
N TRP A 171 -9.96 4.08 16.27
CA TRP A 171 -8.97 3.18 16.88
C TRP A 171 -9.61 2.17 17.83
N LEU A 172 -10.56 2.58 18.67
CA LEU A 172 -11.27 1.68 19.59
C LEU A 172 -12.01 0.57 18.85
N GLU A 173 -12.75 0.94 17.80
CA GLU A 173 -13.49 -0.02 16.99
C GLU A 173 -12.56 -0.94 16.17
N ALA A 174 -11.56 -0.37 15.52
CA ALA A 174 -10.57 -1.16 14.76
C ALA A 174 -9.77 -2.11 15.67
N LYS A 175 -9.44 -1.67 16.90
CA LYS A 175 -8.76 -2.50 17.90
C LYS A 175 -9.62 -3.70 18.32
N ALA A 176 -10.92 -3.49 18.55
CA ALA A 176 -11.85 -4.58 18.91
C ALA A 176 -11.96 -5.63 17.80
N LEU A 177 -11.74 -5.24 16.54
CA LEU A 177 -11.74 -6.10 15.35
C LEU A 177 -10.36 -6.71 15.02
N GLY A 178 -9.31 -6.34 15.76
CA GLY A 178 -7.94 -6.79 15.50
C GLY A 178 -7.28 -6.14 14.27
N LEU A 179 -7.79 -4.99 13.81
CA LEU A 179 -7.32 -4.25 12.64
C LEU A 179 -6.45 -3.04 12.98
N ALA A 180 -6.20 -2.79 14.27
CA ALA A 180 -5.42 -1.64 14.75
C ALA A 180 -4.03 -2.04 15.27
N GLN A 181 -3.36 -2.99 14.62
CA GLN A 181 -1.97 -3.32 14.95
C GLN A 181 -1.08 -2.10 14.62
N PRO A 182 -0.26 -1.63 15.59
CA PRO A 182 0.58 -0.46 15.39
C PRO A 182 1.91 -0.84 14.72
N ASN A 183 1.86 -1.45 13.54
CA ASN A 183 3.02 -2.05 12.89
C ASN A 183 3.27 -1.57 11.45
N ILE A 184 2.51 -0.61 10.96
CA ILE A 184 2.66 -0.11 9.58
C ILE A 184 4.07 0.45 9.36
N GLY A 185 4.80 -0.10 8.37
CA GLY A 185 6.18 0.23 8.07
C GLY A 185 7.22 -0.39 9.01
N LEU A 186 6.83 -1.24 9.95
CA LEU A 186 7.75 -2.00 10.80
C LEU A 186 7.94 -3.42 10.25
N LEU A 187 8.91 -4.17 10.79
CA LEU A 187 9.26 -5.52 10.31
C LEU A 187 8.05 -6.46 10.16
N THR A 188 7.06 -6.39 11.06
CA THR A 188 5.87 -7.23 11.02
C THR A 188 4.79 -6.74 10.05
N ASP A 189 4.97 -5.59 9.39
CA ASP A 189 4.18 -5.17 8.23
C ASP A 189 4.68 -5.80 6.92
N MET A 190 5.40 -6.91 7.02
CA MET A 190 5.99 -7.61 5.89
C MET A 190 4.97 -8.00 4.83
N ILE A 191 5.42 -8.03 3.58
CA ILE A 191 4.69 -8.59 2.45
C ILE A 191 5.16 -10.02 2.24
N ALA A 192 4.24 -10.97 2.19
CA ALA A 192 4.56 -12.36 1.87
C ALA A 192 3.70 -12.84 0.70
N CYS A 193 4.34 -13.41 -0.32
CA CYS A 193 3.60 -14.16 -1.32
C CYS A 193 3.12 -15.49 -0.70
N PRO A 194 2.09 -16.15 -1.24
CA PRO A 194 1.62 -17.44 -0.71
C PRO A 194 2.66 -18.56 -0.82
N GLY A 195 3.65 -18.44 -1.71
CA GLY A 195 4.73 -19.43 -1.84
C GLY A 195 4.23 -20.83 -2.20
N GLY A 196 4.98 -21.84 -1.77
CA GLY A 196 4.73 -23.25 -2.09
C GLY A 196 3.45 -23.82 -1.48
N ASP A 197 2.75 -23.08 -0.62
CA ASP A 197 1.46 -23.52 -0.07
C ASP A 197 0.33 -23.39 -1.12
N TYR A 198 0.43 -22.42 -2.06
CA TYR A 198 -0.62 -22.14 -3.04
C TYR A 198 -0.12 -21.91 -4.47
N CYS A 199 1.18 -21.82 -4.69
CA CYS A 199 1.76 -21.48 -5.99
C CYS A 199 2.61 -22.61 -6.57
N ALA A 200 2.17 -23.20 -7.70
CA ALA A 200 2.91 -24.27 -8.39
C ALA A 200 4.29 -23.84 -8.92
N LEU A 201 4.56 -22.53 -9.04
CA LEU A 201 5.85 -21.99 -9.49
C LEU A 201 6.84 -21.74 -8.36
N ALA A 202 6.41 -21.89 -7.11
CA ALA A 202 7.26 -21.62 -5.95
C ALA A 202 8.23 -22.78 -5.68
N ASN A 203 9.43 -22.41 -5.23
CA ASN A 203 10.47 -23.34 -4.80
C ASN A 203 10.61 -23.38 -3.27
N ALA A 204 9.94 -22.47 -2.56
CA ALA A 204 9.98 -22.35 -1.10
C ALA A 204 8.64 -21.95 -0.52
N ARG A 205 8.42 -22.27 0.76
CA ARG A 205 7.25 -21.88 1.53
C ARG A 205 7.53 -20.56 2.26
N SER A 206 6.83 -19.50 1.89
CA SER A 206 7.01 -18.16 2.46
C SER A 206 6.18 -17.93 3.73
N LEU A 207 4.95 -18.48 3.78
CA LEU A 207 4.03 -18.24 4.91
C LEU A 207 4.55 -18.76 6.27
N PRO A 208 5.15 -19.97 6.38
CA PRO A 208 5.73 -20.40 7.65
C PRO A 208 6.87 -19.51 8.16
N LEU A 209 7.68 -18.94 7.24
CA LEU A 209 8.73 -18.01 7.60
C LEU A 209 8.14 -16.68 8.11
N ALA A 210 7.12 -16.15 7.42
CA ALA A 210 6.41 -14.96 7.85
C ALA A 210 5.79 -15.15 9.25
N ALA A 211 5.15 -16.30 9.51
CA ALA A 211 4.57 -16.64 10.80
C ALA A 211 5.64 -16.66 11.92
N ALA A 212 6.79 -17.31 11.67
CA ALA A 212 7.88 -17.41 12.65
C ALA A 212 8.48 -16.02 12.97
N ILE A 213 8.61 -15.14 11.98
CA ILE A 213 9.07 -13.76 12.20
C ILE A 213 8.02 -12.98 13.00
N THR A 214 6.74 -13.07 12.65
CA THR A 214 5.67 -12.40 13.40
C THR A 214 5.60 -12.89 14.84
N GLU A 215 5.80 -14.18 15.09
CA GLU A 215 5.83 -14.75 16.43
C GLU A 215 7.06 -14.28 17.23
N ARG A 216 8.24 -14.21 16.61
CA ARG A 216 9.46 -13.75 17.27
C ARG A 216 9.41 -12.26 17.68
N TYR A 217 8.77 -11.42 16.87
CA TYR A 217 8.74 -9.97 17.06
C TYR A 217 7.36 -9.49 17.55
N GLN A 218 6.89 -10.05 18.68
CA GLN A 218 5.65 -9.62 19.35
C GLN A 218 5.85 -8.42 20.28
N ASP A 219 7.09 -8.20 20.74
CA ASP A 219 7.40 -7.05 21.58
C ASP A 219 7.42 -5.77 20.73
N LEU A 220 6.48 -4.87 21.04
CA LEU A 220 6.33 -3.62 20.30
C LEU A 220 7.50 -2.64 20.56
N ASP A 221 8.17 -2.71 21.70
CA ASP A 221 9.31 -1.86 21.99
C ASP A 221 10.51 -2.33 21.17
N GLU A 222 10.80 -3.65 21.14
CA GLU A 222 11.82 -4.25 20.26
C GLU A 222 11.54 -3.92 18.79
N LEU A 223 10.27 -4.02 18.36
CA LEU A 223 9.86 -3.73 16.98
C LEU A 223 10.09 -2.26 16.60
N ASN A 224 9.78 -1.34 17.49
CA ASN A 224 10.03 0.10 17.28
C ASN A 224 11.53 0.45 17.31
N ASP A 225 12.32 -0.21 18.14
CA ASP A 225 13.77 -0.01 18.21
C ASP A 225 14.49 -0.42 16.92
N LEU A 226 13.95 -1.42 16.19
CA LEU A 226 14.43 -1.79 14.85
C LEU A 226 14.15 -0.69 13.82
N GLY A 227 13.13 0.14 14.04
CA GLY A 227 12.70 1.19 13.14
C GLY A 227 12.00 0.70 11.87
N HIS A 228 11.97 1.56 10.86
CA HIS A 228 11.30 1.28 9.59
C HIS A 228 12.06 0.22 8.78
N ILE A 229 11.37 -0.88 8.42
CA ILE A 229 11.93 -1.98 7.63
C ILE A 229 10.91 -2.44 6.60
N ASP A 230 11.21 -2.25 5.32
CA ASP A 230 10.47 -2.87 4.22
C ASP A 230 10.96 -4.31 4.03
N PHE A 231 10.12 -5.28 4.40
CA PHE A 231 10.48 -6.68 4.32
C PHE A 231 9.52 -7.47 3.43
N HIS A 232 10.10 -8.10 2.40
CA HIS A 232 9.35 -8.88 1.42
C HIS A 232 9.85 -10.31 1.39
N ILE A 233 8.93 -11.27 1.48
CA ILE A 233 9.22 -12.69 1.40
C ILE A 233 8.62 -13.27 0.13
N SER A 234 9.47 -13.93 -0.67
CA SER A 234 9.04 -14.61 -1.89
C SER A 234 9.39 -16.09 -1.89
N GLY A 235 8.48 -16.92 -2.37
CA GLY A 235 8.71 -18.35 -2.58
C GLY A 235 9.40 -18.72 -3.91
N CYS A 236 9.71 -17.76 -4.78
CA CYS A 236 10.34 -18.01 -6.08
C CYS A 236 11.23 -16.87 -6.53
N ILE A 237 11.97 -17.07 -7.64
CA ILE A 237 12.88 -16.09 -8.24
C ILE A 237 12.16 -14.95 -9.00
N ASN A 238 10.84 -14.94 -9.03
CA ASN A 238 10.04 -14.02 -9.84
C ASN A 238 9.54 -12.78 -9.09
N SER A 239 9.92 -12.61 -7.86
CA SER A 239 9.56 -11.44 -7.05
C SER A 239 10.62 -10.37 -7.11
#